data_c97c2a15cbe47aaa1c5bc5876d837b02
#
_entry.id   c97c2a15cbe47aaa1c5bc5876d837b02
#
_cell.length_a   1.000
_cell.length_b   1.000
_cell.length_c   1.000
_cell.angle_alpha   90.00
_cell.angle_beta   90.00
_cell.angle_gamma   90.00
#
_symmetry.space_group_name_H-M   'P 1'
#
loop_
_entity.id
_entity.type
_entity.pdbx_description
1 polymer ?
#
loop_
_entity_poly.entity_id
_entity_poly.type
_entity_poly.pdbx_seq_one_letter_code
_entity_poly.pdbx_strand_id
1 'polypeptide(L)'
;KMMQEVPDDSESMRRLYGLGSTDGAASSLQEGLNLPSFSVHMMKGGEVGGVIAATATAEIAMRLVKENSPRQMVDRVIAHIRKQGYFIVETEPDTSTLAAHPRVAKVTTRGGAASGAWRTDPEIAEARLITDALRARRRERVVRIRTLGGGVPAAPFIDTFRVPTLGLSLANYDDNQHTDNENLRLGNLWNGIAAIAAILGAK
;
A
#
# COMPACT_ATOMS: atom_id res chain seq x y z
N LYS A 1 -7.74 -10.47 16.88
CA LYS A 1 -6.79 -10.90 17.92
C LYS A 1 -5.36 -10.45 17.59
N MET A 2 -4.77 -10.85 16.43
CA MET A 2 -3.40 -10.46 16.05
C MET A 2 -3.18 -8.94 16.03
N MET A 3 -4.08 -8.15 15.42
CA MET A 3 -3.97 -6.69 15.38
C MET A 3 -3.99 -6.05 16.78
N GLN A 4 -4.66 -6.67 17.74
CA GLN A 4 -4.71 -6.20 19.13
C GLN A 4 -3.42 -6.49 19.90
N GLU A 5 -2.58 -7.38 19.39
CA GLU A 5 -1.28 -7.71 19.99
C GLU A 5 -0.18 -6.74 19.54
N VAL A 6 -0.43 -5.95 18.49
CA VAL A 6 0.51 -4.95 18.00
C VAL A 6 0.34 -3.67 18.82
N PRO A 7 1.42 -3.08 19.34
CA PRO A 7 1.36 -1.76 19.95
C PRO A 7 0.78 -0.73 18.98
N ASP A 8 -0.10 0.13 19.46
CA ASP A 8 -0.66 1.19 18.62
C ASP A 8 0.10 2.50 18.84
N ASP A 9 0.94 2.83 17.89
CA ASP A 9 1.76 4.05 17.88
C ASP A 9 1.11 5.21 17.11
N SER A 10 -0.17 5.10 16.76
CA SER A 10 -0.90 6.06 15.92
C SER A 10 -0.75 7.49 16.43
N GLU A 11 -0.90 7.71 17.72
CA GLU A 11 -0.82 9.04 18.33
C GLU A 11 0.61 9.60 18.28
N SER A 12 1.62 8.76 18.53
CA SER A 12 3.02 9.14 18.44
C SER A 12 3.41 9.51 17.01
N MET A 13 2.94 8.73 16.03
CA MET A 13 3.16 9.00 14.60
C MET A 13 2.45 10.28 14.15
N ARG A 14 1.22 10.49 14.59
CA ARG A 14 0.49 11.74 14.27
C ARG A 14 1.27 12.97 14.74
N ARG A 15 1.79 12.95 15.95
CA ARG A 15 2.61 14.04 16.50
C ARG A 15 3.91 14.21 15.74
N LEU A 16 4.61 13.11 15.47
CA LEU A 16 5.89 13.11 14.77
C LEU A 16 5.79 13.72 13.37
N TYR A 17 4.74 13.37 12.62
CA TYR A 17 4.52 13.83 11.25
C TYR A 17 3.64 15.09 11.16
N GLY A 18 3.18 15.64 12.26
CA GLY A 18 2.32 16.84 12.28
C GLY A 18 0.96 16.61 11.63
N LEU A 19 0.41 15.40 11.71
CA LEU A 19 -0.86 15.05 11.09
C LEU A 19 -2.03 15.47 11.98
N GLY A 20 -2.95 16.25 11.43
CA GLY A 20 -4.19 16.62 12.12
C GLY A 20 -5.15 15.44 12.30
N SER A 21 -5.21 14.54 11.31
CA SER A 21 -6.02 13.33 11.34
C SER A 21 -5.37 12.25 10.46
N THR A 22 -5.79 11.01 10.66
CA THR A 22 -5.51 9.88 9.74
C THR A 22 -6.65 9.74 8.74
N ASP A 23 -6.36 9.18 7.57
CA ASP A 23 -7.38 8.86 6.59
C ASP A 23 -8.27 7.72 7.08
N GLY A 24 -9.57 7.85 6.81
CA GLY A 24 -10.54 6.81 7.05
C GLY A 24 -11.08 6.74 8.49
N ALA A 25 -11.97 5.78 8.70
CA ALA A 25 -12.68 5.56 9.96
C ALA A 25 -12.01 4.50 10.85
N ALA A 26 -10.73 4.19 10.61
CA ALA A 26 -10.00 3.18 11.38
C ALA A 26 -9.72 3.67 12.80
N SER A 27 -9.93 2.79 13.77
CA SER A 27 -9.70 3.09 15.19
C SER A 27 -8.23 2.97 15.61
N SER A 28 -7.41 2.34 14.78
CA SER A 28 -5.98 2.14 15.01
C SER A 28 -5.19 2.09 13.70
N LEU A 29 -3.88 2.31 13.78
CA LEU A 29 -2.98 2.17 12.63
C LEU A 29 -3.11 0.78 11.99
N GLN A 30 -3.13 -0.27 12.79
CA GLN A 30 -3.22 -1.65 12.30
C GLN A 30 -4.55 -1.94 11.60
N GLU A 31 -5.63 -1.36 12.05
CA GLU A 31 -6.91 -1.44 11.35
C GLU A 31 -6.84 -0.72 10.01
N GLY A 32 -6.32 0.51 9.98
CA GLY A 32 -6.15 1.30 8.76
C GLY A 32 -5.31 0.59 7.70
N LEU A 33 -4.21 -0.07 8.08
CA LEU A 33 -3.37 -0.85 7.19
C LEU A 33 -4.08 -2.07 6.55
N ASN A 34 -5.17 -2.52 7.13
CA ASN A 34 -6.00 -3.61 6.60
C ASN A 34 -7.19 -3.13 5.76
N LEU A 35 -7.28 -1.84 5.49
CA LEU A 35 -8.28 -1.24 4.59
C LEU A 35 -7.62 -0.77 3.29
N PRO A 36 -8.34 -0.79 2.17
CA PRO A 36 -7.84 -0.18 0.95
C PRO A 36 -7.77 1.34 1.11
N SER A 37 -6.77 1.96 0.49
CA SER A 37 -6.62 3.41 0.51
C SER A 37 -6.50 4.00 -0.89
N PHE A 38 -6.89 5.27 -1.01
CA PHE A 38 -6.79 6.08 -2.21
C PHE A 38 -5.94 7.30 -1.91
N SER A 39 -4.99 7.58 -2.77
CA SER A 39 -4.16 8.78 -2.67
C SER A 39 -4.17 9.51 -3.99
N VAL A 40 -4.48 10.79 -3.98
CA VAL A 40 -4.33 11.66 -5.14
C VAL A 40 -2.87 12.09 -5.19
N HIS A 41 -2.11 11.53 -6.13
CA HIS A 41 -0.67 11.81 -6.26
C HIS A 41 -0.39 13.06 -7.06
N MET A 42 -1.27 13.40 -8.00
CA MET A 42 -1.14 14.59 -8.84
C MET A 42 -2.52 15.11 -9.20
N MET A 43 -2.63 16.42 -9.20
CA MET A 43 -3.72 17.15 -9.86
C MET A 43 -3.11 18.24 -10.73
N LYS A 44 -3.50 18.29 -11.99
CA LYS A 44 -3.07 19.33 -12.93
C LYS A 44 -4.30 19.84 -13.69
N GLY A 45 -4.45 21.15 -13.72
CA GLY A 45 -5.49 21.82 -14.51
C GLY A 45 -5.13 23.29 -14.66
N GLY A 46 -5.21 23.79 -15.89
CA GLY A 46 -4.83 25.15 -16.21
C GLY A 46 -3.33 25.36 -16.36
N GLU A 47 -3.03 26.57 -16.82
CA GLU A 47 -1.68 27.11 -16.93
C GLU A 47 -1.62 28.49 -16.28
N VAL A 48 -0.43 28.94 -15.93
CA VAL A 48 -0.23 30.28 -15.38
C VAL A 48 -0.55 31.29 -16.47
N GLY A 49 -1.35 32.33 -16.16
CA GLY A 49 -1.59 33.44 -17.13
C GLY A 49 -3.06 33.63 -17.56
N GLY A 50 -4.03 33.04 -16.85
CA GLY A 50 -5.46 33.33 -17.08
C GLY A 50 -6.09 32.62 -18.28
N VAL A 51 -5.41 31.65 -18.87
CA VAL A 51 -5.96 30.79 -19.92
C VAL A 51 -6.90 29.74 -19.30
N ILE A 52 -8.09 29.60 -19.84
CA ILE A 52 -9.04 28.57 -19.41
C ILE A 52 -8.48 27.21 -19.85
N ALA A 53 -8.29 26.33 -18.87
CA ALA A 53 -7.82 25.00 -19.14
C ALA A 53 -8.82 24.18 -19.96
N ALA A 54 -8.35 23.58 -21.04
CA ALA A 54 -9.16 22.67 -21.85
C ALA A 54 -9.31 21.29 -21.15
N THR A 55 -8.36 20.92 -20.28
CA THR A 55 -8.33 19.63 -19.59
C THR A 55 -7.88 19.79 -18.15
N ALA A 56 -8.34 18.89 -17.30
CA ALA A 56 -7.80 18.68 -15.98
C ALA A 56 -7.48 17.18 -15.79
N THR A 57 -6.37 16.90 -15.12
CA THR A 57 -5.90 15.53 -14.90
C THR A 57 -5.72 15.28 -13.40
N ALA A 58 -6.14 14.11 -12.94
CA ALA A 58 -5.80 13.60 -11.61
C ALA A 58 -5.16 12.22 -11.75
N GLU A 59 -4.09 12.00 -11.01
CA GLU A 59 -3.47 10.68 -10.87
C GLU A 59 -3.78 10.12 -9.48
N ILE A 60 -4.42 8.96 -9.46
CA ILE A 60 -4.90 8.33 -8.23
C ILE A 60 -4.18 6.99 -8.05
N ALA A 61 -3.47 6.84 -6.94
CA ALA A 61 -2.94 5.55 -6.53
C ALA A 61 -3.95 4.84 -5.61
N MET A 62 -4.17 3.57 -5.88
CA MET A 62 -4.98 2.70 -5.05
C MET A 62 -4.09 1.65 -4.39
N ARG A 63 -4.06 1.63 -3.08
CA ARG A 63 -3.43 0.55 -2.31
C ARG A 63 -4.52 -0.43 -1.90
N LEU A 64 -4.34 -1.69 -2.28
CA LEU A 64 -5.33 -2.72 -2.08
C LEU A 64 -4.90 -3.68 -0.96
N VAL A 65 -5.87 -4.29 -0.33
CA VAL A 65 -5.67 -5.43 0.57
C VAL A 65 -6.09 -6.72 -0.13
N LYS A 66 -5.70 -7.86 0.40
CA LYS A 66 -5.90 -9.18 -0.24
C LYS A 66 -7.36 -9.45 -0.65
N GLU A 67 -8.30 -8.89 0.07
CA GLU A 67 -9.74 -9.06 -0.16
C GLU A 67 -10.28 -8.22 -1.32
N ASN A 68 -9.47 -7.32 -1.87
CA ASN A 68 -9.89 -6.46 -2.99
C ASN A 68 -9.36 -6.97 -4.32
N SER A 69 -10.25 -7.09 -5.28
CA SER A 69 -9.87 -7.30 -6.67
C SER A 69 -9.47 -5.97 -7.31
N PRO A 70 -8.27 -5.85 -7.91
CA PRO A 70 -7.85 -4.63 -8.61
C PRO A 70 -8.86 -4.17 -9.65
N ARG A 71 -9.37 -5.11 -10.47
CA ARG A 71 -10.38 -4.81 -11.49
C ARG A 71 -11.66 -4.25 -10.89
N GLN A 72 -12.20 -4.90 -9.86
CA GLN A 72 -13.41 -4.41 -9.21
C GLN A 72 -13.24 -3.03 -8.60
N MET A 73 -12.06 -2.70 -8.09
CA MET A 73 -11.80 -1.37 -7.55
C MET A 73 -11.74 -0.30 -8.64
N VAL A 74 -11.12 -0.59 -9.78
CA VAL A 74 -11.17 0.28 -10.96
C VAL A 74 -12.61 0.47 -11.44
N ASP A 75 -13.39 -0.60 -11.56
CA ASP A 75 -14.80 -0.52 -11.97
C ASP A 75 -15.63 0.36 -11.01
N ARG A 76 -15.37 0.28 -9.70
CA ARG A 76 -16.03 1.14 -8.70
C ARG A 76 -15.66 2.61 -8.88
N VAL A 77 -14.40 2.93 -9.15
CA VAL A 77 -13.97 4.31 -9.44
C VAL A 77 -14.65 4.83 -10.69
N ILE A 78 -14.67 4.04 -11.77
CA ILE A 78 -15.36 4.39 -13.01
C ILE A 78 -16.85 4.63 -12.77
N ALA A 79 -17.49 3.73 -12.03
CA ALA A 79 -18.90 3.88 -11.66
C ALA A 79 -19.16 5.14 -10.85
N HIS A 80 -18.25 5.49 -9.92
CA HIS A 80 -18.33 6.72 -9.16
C HIS A 80 -18.23 7.96 -10.07
N ILE A 81 -17.29 7.99 -11.00
CA ILE A 81 -17.11 9.09 -11.96
C ILE A 81 -18.37 9.23 -12.85
N ARG A 82 -18.92 8.12 -13.33
CA ARG A 82 -20.20 8.13 -14.07
C ARG A 82 -21.35 8.71 -13.24
N LYS A 83 -21.42 8.36 -11.97
CA LYS A 83 -22.46 8.89 -11.05
C LYS A 83 -22.35 10.41 -10.86
N GLN A 84 -21.15 10.98 -11.03
CA GLN A 84 -20.95 12.43 -11.04
C GLN A 84 -21.33 13.10 -12.37
N GLY A 85 -21.89 12.37 -13.32
CA GLY A 85 -22.39 12.87 -14.60
C GLY A 85 -21.35 12.94 -15.70
N TYR A 86 -20.23 12.23 -15.58
CA TYR A 86 -19.23 12.15 -16.64
C TYR A 86 -19.51 10.99 -17.60
N PHE A 87 -19.38 11.28 -18.89
CA PHE A 87 -19.27 10.28 -19.93
C PHE A 87 -17.85 9.71 -19.96
N ILE A 88 -17.68 8.41 -19.85
CA ILE A 88 -16.36 7.77 -19.74
C ILE A 88 -15.88 7.28 -21.09
N VAL A 89 -14.67 7.64 -21.45
CA VAL A 89 -13.95 7.18 -22.65
C VAL A 89 -12.61 6.55 -22.27
N GLU A 90 -12.09 5.65 -23.10
CA GLU A 90 -10.80 5.00 -22.92
C GLU A 90 -9.68 5.66 -23.74
N THR A 91 -10.09 6.32 -24.84
CA THR A 91 -9.18 7.05 -25.75
C THR A 91 -9.49 8.55 -25.73
N GLU A 92 -8.71 9.36 -26.44
CA GLU A 92 -9.03 10.78 -26.60
C GLU A 92 -10.41 10.94 -27.23
N PRO A 93 -11.29 11.77 -26.61
CA PRO A 93 -12.60 12.04 -27.17
C PRO A 93 -12.50 12.83 -28.45
N ASP A 94 -13.28 12.45 -29.43
CA ASP A 94 -13.43 13.21 -30.66
C ASP A 94 -14.40 14.39 -30.48
N THR A 95 -14.47 15.26 -31.50
CA THR A 95 -15.32 16.45 -31.47
C THR A 95 -16.81 16.09 -31.33
N SER A 96 -17.24 14.96 -31.89
CA SER A 96 -18.64 14.52 -31.81
C SER A 96 -18.99 14.09 -30.38
N THR A 97 -18.10 13.38 -29.72
CA THR A 97 -18.26 12.98 -28.31
C THR A 97 -18.31 14.22 -27.38
N LEU A 98 -17.40 15.17 -27.60
CA LEU A 98 -17.37 16.41 -26.81
C LEU A 98 -18.63 17.26 -27.03
N ALA A 99 -19.15 17.32 -28.26
CA ALA A 99 -20.39 18.04 -28.57
C ALA A 99 -21.65 17.36 -27.93
N ALA A 100 -21.64 16.04 -27.85
CA ALA A 100 -22.77 15.29 -27.30
C ALA A 100 -22.79 15.23 -25.76
N HIS A 101 -21.65 15.36 -25.11
CA HIS A 101 -21.53 15.20 -23.67
C HIS A 101 -20.84 16.40 -23.00
N PRO A 102 -21.54 17.13 -22.10
CA PRO A 102 -20.98 18.32 -21.47
C PRO A 102 -19.85 18.01 -20.46
N ARG A 103 -19.73 16.77 -20.04
CA ARG A 103 -18.68 16.28 -19.15
C ARG A 103 -18.15 14.97 -19.68
N VAL A 104 -16.89 14.95 -20.08
CA VAL A 104 -16.20 13.73 -20.54
C VAL A 104 -15.00 13.48 -19.64
N ALA A 105 -14.79 12.23 -19.30
CA ALA A 105 -13.58 11.81 -18.57
C ALA A 105 -12.93 10.62 -19.29
N LYS A 106 -11.67 10.79 -19.69
CA LYS A 106 -10.83 9.71 -20.14
C LYS A 106 -10.21 9.03 -18.92
N VAL A 107 -10.47 7.73 -18.77
CA VAL A 107 -9.92 6.94 -17.67
C VAL A 107 -8.95 5.92 -18.23
N THR A 108 -7.71 5.98 -17.77
CA THR A 108 -6.65 5.03 -18.11
C THR A 108 -6.07 4.43 -16.86
N THR A 109 -5.76 3.14 -16.88
CA THR A 109 -5.08 2.46 -15.78
C THR A 109 -3.61 2.25 -16.15
N ARG A 110 -2.71 2.67 -15.27
CA ARG A 110 -1.28 2.41 -15.38
C ARG A 110 -0.87 1.29 -14.45
N GLY A 111 0.14 0.54 -14.89
CA GLY A 111 0.62 -0.60 -14.14
C GLY A 111 -0.35 -1.78 -14.30
N GLY A 112 0.20 -2.92 -14.60
CA GLY A 112 -0.66 -4.10 -14.72
C GLY A 112 -1.45 -4.28 -13.44
N ALA A 113 -2.74 -4.43 -13.59
CA ALA A 113 -3.61 -4.96 -12.55
C ALA A 113 -3.13 -6.35 -12.05
N ALA A 114 -1.88 -6.65 -12.36
CA ALA A 114 -1.32 -7.98 -12.37
C ALA A 114 -0.96 -8.49 -10.97
N SER A 115 -0.65 -7.64 -10.01
CA SER A 115 -0.36 -8.15 -8.67
C SER A 115 -1.39 -7.66 -7.67
N GLY A 116 -2.35 -8.51 -7.37
CA GLY A 116 -3.20 -8.33 -6.20
C GLY A 116 -2.34 -8.25 -4.92
N ALA A 117 -2.89 -7.65 -3.88
CA ALA A 117 -2.27 -7.70 -2.58
C ALA A 117 -2.18 -9.15 -2.10
N TRP A 118 -1.08 -9.50 -1.48
CA TRP A 118 -0.87 -10.84 -0.93
C TRP A 118 -0.80 -10.81 0.60
N ARG A 119 -1.10 -11.92 1.20
CA ARG A 119 -0.99 -12.14 2.64
C ARG A 119 -0.88 -13.62 2.91
N THR A 120 0.09 -14.01 3.72
CA THR A 120 0.24 -15.36 4.23
C THR A 120 -0.53 -15.51 5.54
N ASP A 121 -1.19 -16.65 5.73
CA ASP A 121 -1.81 -16.96 7.01
C ASP A 121 -0.70 -17.16 8.07
N PRO A 122 -0.72 -16.39 9.15
CA PRO A 122 0.30 -16.47 10.20
C PRO A 122 0.24 -17.78 11.02
N GLU A 123 -0.80 -18.59 10.85
CA GLU A 123 -1.01 -19.82 11.61
C GLU A 123 -0.56 -21.07 10.84
N ILE A 124 -0.02 -20.94 9.62
CA ILE A 124 0.61 -22.07 8.94
C ILE A 124 1.90 -22.52 9.63
N ALA A 125 2.31 -23.76 9.41
CA ALA A 125 3.48 -24.36 10.07
C ALA A 125 4.77 -23.56 9.83
N GLU A 126 4.99 -23.10 8.60
CA GLU A 126 6.17 -22.32 8.19
C GLU A 126 6.23 -20.97 8.92
N ALA A 127 5.09 -20.29 9.06
CA ALA A 127 5.03 -19.01 9.75
C ALA A 127 5.27 -19.16 11.25
N ARG A 128 4.79 -20.25 11.85
CA ARG A 128 5.06 -20.60 13.25
C ARG A 128 6.53 -20.94 13.44
N LEU A 129 7.10 -21.80 12.59
CA LEU A 129 8.53 -22.18 12.65
C LEU A 129 9.42 -20.94 12.63
N ILE A 130 9.21 -20.02 11.69
CA ILE A 130 9.96 -18.77 11.59
C ILE A 130 9.78 -17.92 12.84
N THR A 131 8.54 -17.78 13.34
CA THR A 131 8.26 -17.00 14.54
C THR A 131 8.99 -17.56 15.75
N ASP A 132 8.99 -18.88 15.93
CA ASP A 132 9.61 -19.56 17.07
C ASP A 132 11.14 -19.51 16.97
N ALA A 133 11.71 -19.63 15.77
CA ALA A 133 13.14 -19.44 15.53
C ALA A 133 13.60 -18.03 15.93
N LEU A 134 12.82 -17.01 15.59
CA LEU A 134 13.10 -15.63 15.98
C LEU A 134 12.98 -15.43 17.49
N ARG A 135 11.96 -15.99 18.13
CA ARG A 135 11.74 -15.91 19.58
C ARG A 135 12.84 -16.59 20.38
N ALA A 136 13.32 -17.73 19.90
CA ALA A 136 14.38 -18.48 20.58
C ALA A 136 15.71 -17.72 20.65
N ARG A 137 15.95 -16.79 19.73
CA ARG A 137 17.20 -16.02 19.63
C ARG A 137 17.12 -14.60 20.16
N ARG A 138 15.92 -14.10 20.46
CA ARG A 138 15.72 -12.72 20.89
C ARG A 138 15.16 -12.64 22.31
N ARG A 139 15.70 -11.72 23.10
CA ARG A 139 15.13 -11.32 24.39
C ARG A 139 13.89 -10.43 24.21
N GLU A 140 13.78 -9.79 23.07
CA GLU A 140 12.71 -8.87 22.74
C GLU A 140 11.50 -9.60 22.17
N ARG A 141 10.33 -9.00 22.37
CA ARG A 141 9.07 -9.55 21.84
C ARG A 141 9.07 -9.53 20.32
N VAL A 142 8.82 -10.67 19.70
CA VAL A 142 8.55 -10.73 18.25
C VAL A 142 7.09 -10.36 18.02
N VAL A 143 6.88 -9.23 17.34
CA VAL A 143 5.55 -8.75 16.98
C VAL A 143 5.23 -9.23 15.57
N ARG A 144 4.08 -9.88 15.43
CA ARG A 144 3.55 -10.30 14.12
C ARG A 144 2.53 -9.29 13.65
N ILE A 145 2.73 -8.72 12.48
CA ILE A 145 1.77 -7.83 11.84
C ILE A 145 1.07 -8.53 10.68
N ARG A 146 -0.22 -8.27 10.53
CA ARG A 146 -1.04 -8.94 9.53
C ARG A 146 -0.80 -8.42 8.11
N THR A 147 -0.60 -7.13 7.99
CA THR A 147 -0.45 -6.44 6.71
C THR A 147 0.57 -5.33 6.87
N LEU A 148 1.52 -5.26 5.95
CA LEU A 148 2.44 -4.13 5.84
C LEU A 148 1.78 -3.05 4.99
N GLY A 149 1.92 -1.78 5.37
CA GLY A 149 1.36 -0.64 4.65
C GLY A 149 2.07 -0.29 3.34
N GLY A 150 3.18 -0.94 3.05
CA GLY A 150 3.96 -0.81 1.82
C GLY A 150 3.82 -2.02 0.89
N GLY A 151 4.23 -1.86 -0.37
CA GLY A 151 4.34 -2.94 -1.33
C GLY A 151 5.78 -3.42 -1.48
N VAL A 152 5.98 -4.73 -1.47
CA VAL A 152 7.23 -5.36 -1.90
C VAL A 152 6.96 -6.17 -3.17
N PRO A 153 7.87 -6.23 -4.14
CA PRO A 153 7.66 -6.91 -5.42
C PRO A 153 7.79 -8.44 -5.26
N ALA A 154 7.02 -9.02 -4.35
CA ALA A 154 7.01 -10.46 -4.07
C ALA A 154 6.03 -11.26 -4.93
N ALA A 155 5.06 -10.60 -5.57
CA ALA A 155 4.04 -11.26 -6.37
C ALA A 155 4.59 -12.23 -7.44
N PRO A 156 5.64 -11.92 -8.22
CA PRO A 156 6.19 -12.87 -9.19
C PRO A 156 6.68 -14.17 -8.55
N PHE A 157 7.24 -14.10 -7.35
CA PHE A 157 7.69 -15.28 -6.61
C PHE A 157 6.50 -16.10 -6.07
N ILE A 158 5.51 -15.42 -5.51
CA ILE A 158 4.30 -16.04 -4.96
C ILE A 158 3.51 -16.75 -6.06
N ASP A 159 3.32 -16.07 -7.19
CA ASP A 159 2.53 -16.57 -8.31
C ASP A 159 3.23 -17.72 -9.04
N THR A 160 4.58 -17.66 -9.15
CA THR A 160 5.37 -18.68 -9.83
C THR A 160 5.59 -19.92 -8.97
N PHE A 161 6.02 -19.71 -7.73
CA PHE A 161 6.42 -20.83 -6.85
C PHE A 161 5.29 -21.30 -5.95
N ARG A 162 4.24 -20.51 -5.79
CA ARG A 162 3.09 -20.78 -4.91
C ARG A 162 3.49 -21.11 -3.47
N VAL A 163 4.54 -20.45 -3.00
CA VAL A 163 5.06 -20.63 -1.65
C VAL A 163 4.57 -19.55 -0.70
N PRO A 164 4.38 -19.89 0.58
CA PRO A 164 4.12 -18.89 1.61
C PRO A 164 5.25 -17.86 1.67
N THR A 165 4.90 -16.59 1.74
CA THR A 165 5.87 -15.50 1.79
C THR A 165 5.63 -14.66 3.03
N LEU A 166 6.69 -14.42 3.80
CA LEU A 166 6.64 -13.59 5.01
C LEU A 166 7.64 -12.45 4.87
N GLY A 167 7.22 -11.25 5.26
CA GLY A 167 8.08 -10.07 5.32
C GLY A 167 8.79 -10.00 6.68
N LEU A 168 10.09 -9.70 6.65
CA LEU A 168 10.88 -9.39 7.83
C LEU A 168 11.35 -7.93 7.73
N SER A 169 10.81 -7.06 8.58
CA SER A 169 11.22 -5.66 8.62
C SER A 169 12.53 -5.51 9.39
N LEU A 170 13.53 -4.92 8.77
CA LEU A 170 14.86 -4.71 9.33
C LEU A 170 15.19 -3.22 9.48
N ALA A 171 14.61 -2.36 8.67
CA ALA A 171 14.85 -0.93 8.68
C ALA A 171 14.23 -0.24 9.89
N ASN A 172 14.78 0.91 10.26
CA ASN A 172 14.16 1.80 11.23
C ASN A 172 12.99 2.55 10.57
N TYR A 173 12.02 2.96 11.39
CA TYR A 173 10.81 3.67 10.91
C TYR A 173 11.12 5.08 10.36
N ASP A 174 12.26 5.64 10.76
CA ASP A 174 12.75 6.96 10.42
C ASP A 174 13.96 6.89 9.47
N ASP A 175 13.96 5.91 8.58
CA ASP A 175 15.05 5.62 7.64
C ASP A 175 15.08 6.56 6.43
N ASN A 176 14.14 7.49 6.32
CA ASN A 176 13.97 8.38 5.16
C ASN A 176 13.82 7.64 3.83
N GLN A 177 13.15 6.48 3.83
CA GLN A 177 12.96 5.67 2.63
C GLN A 177 12.43 6.48 1.45
N HIS A 178 13.08 6.35 0.30
CA HIS A 178 12.78 7.05 -0.95
C HIS A 178 13.02 8.56 -0.93
N THR A 179 13.79 9.06 0.02
CA THR A 179 14.18 10.47 0.12
C THR A 179 15.68 10.65 0.36
N ASP A 180 16.14 11.90 0.41
CA ASP A 180 17.53 12.22 0.74
C ASP A 180 17.89 11.72 2.14
N ASN A 181 19.14 11.29 2.31
CA ASN A 181 19.67 10.75 3.56
C ASN A 181 18.97 9.45 4.03
N GLU A 182 18.52 8.62 3.11
CA GLU A 182 18.06 7.27 3.44
C GLU A 182 19.14 6.53 4.24
N ASN A 183 18.74 5.96 5.37
CA ASN A 183 19.69 5.44 6.37
C ASN A 183 19.19 4.16 7.04
N LEU A 184 20.13 3.39 7.58
CA LEU A 184 19.87 2.22 8.38
C LEU A 184 20.71 2.26 9.66
N ARG A 185 20.07 2.12 10.81
CA ARG A 185 20.78 1.98 12.08
C ARG A 185 21.62 0.71 12.08
N LEU A 186 22.89 0.83 12.43
CA LEU A 186 23.80 -0.33 12.48
C LEU A 186 23.29 -1.43 13.42
N GLY A 187 22.63 -1.07 14.53
CA GLY A 187 21.98 -2.03 15.40
C GLY A 187 20.90 -2.86 14.68
N ASN A 188 20.13 -2.22 13.81
CA ASN A 188 19.10 -2.90 13.01
C ASN A 188 19.75 -3.85 11.97
N LEU A 189 20.88 -3.44 11.36
CA LEU A 189 21.64 -4.30 10.46
C LEU A 189 22.12 -5.57 11.15
N TRP A 190 22.77 -5.45 12.31
CA TRP A 190 23.25 -6.60 13.08
C TRP A 190 22.12 -7.50 13.55
N ASN A 191 21.04 -6.91 14.03
CA ASN A 191 19.84 -7.64 14.41
C ASN A 191 19.18 -8.36 13.22
N GLY A 192 19.22 -7.75 12.05
CA GLY A 192 18.72 -8.34 10.80
C GLY A 192 19.54 -9.56 10.39
N ILE A 193 20.85 -9.46 10.41
CA ILE A 193 21.75 -10.60 10.13
C ILE A 193 21.48 -11.76 11.07
N ALA A 194 21.38 -11.46 12.38
CA ALA A 194 21.08 -12.48 13.39
C ALA A 194 19.69 -13.13 13.20
N ALA A 195 18.69 -12.34 12.81
CA ALA A 195 17.35 -12.83 12.53
C ALA A 195 17.32 -13.76 11.31
N ILE A 196 17.98 -13.36 10.21
CA ILE A 196 18.09 -14.19 9.01
C ILE A 196 18.84 -15.48 9.31
N ALA A 197 19.94 -15.42 10.06
CA ALA A 197 20.66 -16.62 10.47
C ALA A 197 19.81 -17.58 11.32
N ALA A 198 18.96 -17.03 12.22
CA ALA A 198 18.03 -17.82 13.00
C ALA A 198 16.98 -18.53 12.12
N ILE A 199 16.45 -17.83 11.12
CA ILE A 199 15.45 -18.38 10.17
C ILE A 199 16.10 -19.50 9.33
N LEU A 200 17.29 -19.27 8.78
CA LEU A 200 17.99 -20.27 7.97
C LEU A 200 18.41 -21.53 8.77
N GLY A 201 18.61 -21.39 10.07
CA GLY A 201 18.91 -22.49 10.97
C GLY A 201 17.70 -23.17 11.60
N ALA A 202 16.49 -22.74 11.30
CA ALA A 202 15.25 -23.35 11.84
C ALA A 202 15.04 -24.75 11.23
N LYS A 203 14.62 -25.69 12.08
CA LYS A 203 14.38 -27.10 11.71
C LYS A 203 13.00 -27.53 12.16
#